data_5fe4e50def6f17b4fb57c2da2e66083b
#
_entry.id   5fe4e50def6f17b4fb57c2da2e66083b
#
_cell.length_a   1.000
_cell.length_b   1.000
_cell.length_c   1.000
_cell.angle_alpha   90.00
_cell.angle_beta   90.00
_cell.angle_gamma   90.00
#
_symmetry.space_group_name_H-M   'P 1'
#
loop_
_entity.id
_entity.type
_entity.pdbx_description
1 polymer ?
#
loop_
_entity_poly.entity_id
_entity_poly.type
_entity_poly.pdbx_seq_one_letter_code
_entity_poly.pdbx_strand_id
1 'polypeptide(L)'
;MSYADQVFIQNCKEILAHGTWDTALPVRPRWEDGESAHTVKRFGLVNRYDLRREFPVQTIRKMAFRSAVDELLWIWQKKSSNIGDLHSHIWDAWADETGSIGKAYGYQLGVKHRYREGWFDQVDRVLYDLRYDPASRRILTSLYNHHDLHEMHLYPCAWSVTFNVTGNVLNAVLNQRSQDMLTANGWNVMQYAVLLHMFAAVSDLVPGELVHVIADAHIYDRHVPIVEEIISREPYPAPTLWMDPAAEDFYSFTPDSFRLEGYRAWPLERKIPVAV
;
A
#
# COMPACT_ATOMS: atom_id res chain seq x y z
N MET A 1 -6.58 18.44 -11.75
CA MET A 1 -5.52 17.43 -11.97
C MET A 1 -5.24 16.80 -10.62
N SER A 2 -5.34 15.47 -10.50
CA SER A 2 -5.03 14.75 -9.26
C SER A 2 -3.55 14.91 -8.89
N TYR A 3 -3.26 15.20 -7.64
CA TYR A 3 -1.89 15.30 -7.15
C TYR A 3 -1.19 13.93 -7.14
N ALA A 4 -1.92 12.85 -6.87
CA ALA A 4 -1.38 11.49 -6.95
C ALA A 4 -0.88 11.16 -8.36
N ASP A 5 -1.57 11.61 -9.41
CA ASP A 5 -1.10 11.46 -10.80
C ASP A 5 0.15 12.29 -11.07
N GLN A 6 0.20 13.53 -10.57
CA GLN A 6 1.40 14.38 -10.72
C GLN A 6 2.63 13.73 -10.12
N VAL A 7 2.51 13.22 -8.89
CA VAL A 7 3.60 12.50 -8.18
C VAL A 7 4.01 11.25 -8.95
N PHE A 8 3.04 10.44 -9.41
CA PHE A 8 3.33 9.24 -10.17
C PHE A 8 4.04 9.54 -11.49
N ILE A 9 3.53 10.50 -12.26
CA ILE A 9 4.12 10.93 -13.55
C ILE A 9 5.54 11.43 -13.32
N GLN A 10 5.76 12.28 -12.31
CA GLN A 10 7.08 12.81 -12.00
C GLN A 10 8.07 11.71 -11.64
N ASN A 11 7.66 10.78 -10.75
CA ASN A 11 8.51 9.67 -10.34
C ASN A 11 8.85 8.74 -11.50
N CYS A 12 7.87 8.39 -12.36
CA CYS A 12 8.14 7.55 -13.53
C CYS A 12 9.06 8.23 -14.53
N LYS A 13 8.88 9.52 -14.80
CA LYS A 13 9.79 10.29 -15.66
C LYS A 13 11.21 10.33 -15.09
N GLU A 14 11.35 10.53 -13.78
CA GLU A 14 12.65 10.54 -13.10
C GLU A 14 13.34 9.17 -13.17
N ILE A 15 12.57 8.08 -12.99
CA ILE A 15 13.10 6.71 -13.10
C ILE A 15 13.54 6.42 -14.54
N LEU A 16 12.71 6.73 -15.54
CA LEU A 16 13.01 6.46 -16.95
C LEU A 16 14.19 7.28 -17.47
N ALA A 17 14.31 8.55 -17.05
CA ALA A 17 15.36 9.44 -17.51
C ALA A 17 16.71 9.25 -16.80
N HIS A 18 16.68 8.95 -15.52
CA HIS A 18 17.87 8.96 -14.65
C HIS A 18 18.07 7.69 -13.82
N GLY A 19 17.25 6.67 -14.05
CA GLY A 19 17.35 5.38 -13.35
C GLY A 19 18.53 4.55 -13.87
N THR A 20 18.90 3.57 -13.06
CA THR A 20 19.94 2.60 -13.40
C THR A 20 19.31 1.26 -13.71
N TRP A 21 19.66 0.65 -14.83
CA TRP A 21 19.28 -0.71 -15.20
C TRP A 21 20.09 -1.75 -14.43
N ASP A 22 19.42 -2.82 -14.00
CA ASP A 22 20.06 -3.96 -13.33
C ASP A 22 20.45 -5.11 -14.27
N THR A 23 20.47 -4.88 -15.58
CA THR A 23 20.72 -5.90 -16.60
C THR A 23 22.06 -6.62 -16.49
N ALA A 24 23.05 -6.03 -15.80
CA ALA A 24 24.36 -6.65 -15.52
C ALA A 24 24.35 -7.56 -14.27
N LEU A 25 23.24 -7.64 -13.54
CA LEU A 25 23.12 -8.37 -12.29
C LEU A 25 22.20 -9.59 -12.46
N PRO A 26 22.43 -10.70 -11.74
CA PRO A 26 21.45 -11.76 -11.65
C PRO A 26 20.23 -11.25 -10.85
N VAL A 27 19.04 -11.36 -11.45
CA VAL A 27 17.78 -10.99 -10.82
C VAL A 27 16.95 -12.23 -10.52
N ARG A 28 16.22 -12.20 -9.40
CA ARG A 28 15.32 -13.29 -9.00
C ARG A 28 14.04 -13.35 -9.82
N PRO A 29 13.34 -12.21 -10.05
CA PRO A 29 12.04 -12.25 -10.73
C PRO A 29 12.13 -12.75 -12.16
N ARG A 30 11.11 -13.50 -12.57
CA ARG A 30 10.98 -14.05 -13.91
C ARG A 30 9.62 -13.67 -14.50
N TRP A 31 9.61 -13.49 -15.80
CA TRP A 31 8.38 -13.42 -16.58
C TRP A 31 7.77 -14.83 -16.75
N GLU A 32 6.50 -14.88 -17.16
CA GLU A 32 5.76 -16.14 -17.40
C GLU A 32 6.48 -17.08 -18.40
N ASP A 33 7.26 -16.54 -19.33
CA ASP A 33 8.07 -17.30 -20.29
C ASP A 33 9.45 -17.73 -19.76
N GLY A 34 9.76 -17.45 -18.50
CA GLY A 34 11.01 -17.81 -17.85
C GLY A 34 12.16 -16.82 -18.04
N GLU A 35 11.99 -15.79 -18.86
CA GLU A 35 13.00 -14.75 -19.05
C GLU A 35 13.20 -13.91 -17.77
N SER A 36 14.42 -13.39 -17.58
CA SER A 36 14.73 -12.52 -16.44
C SER A 36 13.94 -11.21 -16.53
N ALA A 37 13.27 -10.84 -15.43
CA ALA A 37 12.54 -9.58 -15.35
C ALA A 37 13.45 -8.49 -14.78
N HIS A 38 14.10 -7.75 -15.68
CA HIS A 38 15.00 -6.67 -15.30
C HIS A 38 14.25 -5.36 -15.04
N THR A 39 14.88 -4.48 -14.25
CA THR A 39 14.28 -3.21 -13.86
C THR A 39 15.20 -2.02 -14.14
N VAL A 40 14.59 -0.88 -14.46
CA VAL A 40 15.19 0.44 -14.30
C VAL A 40 14.68 1.03 -13.00
N LYS A 41 15.58 1.58 -12.16
CA LYS A 41 15.24 1.96 -10.80
C LYS A 41 15.95 3.20 -10.28
N ARG A 42 15.31 3.84 -9.30
CA ARG A 42 15.86 4.95 -8.50
C ARG A 42 15.81 4.61 -7.03
N PHE A 43 16.83 5.05 -6.31
CA PHE A 43 16.92 4.90 -4.86
C PHE A 43 16.36 6.13 -4.16
N GLY A 44 15.56 5.89 -3.09
CA GLY A 44 15.25 6.92 -2.11
C GLY A 44 14.22 7.96 -2.54
N LEU A 45 13.05 7.54 -3.07
CA LEU A 45 11.94 8.46 -3.34
C LEU A 45 11.11 8.71 -2.07
N VAL A 46 10.71 9.97 -1.88
CA VAL A 46 9.82 10.39 -0.78
C VAL A 46 8.66 11.19 -1.36
N ASN A 47 7.47 10.65 -1.22
CA ASN A 47 6.24 11.28 -1.67
C ASN A 47 5.39 11.72 -0.47
N ARG A 48 4.62 12.79 -0.63
CA ARG A 48 3.74 13.33 0.43
C ARG A 48 2.35 13.55 -0.12
N TYR A 49 1.34 13.04 0.58
CA TYR A 49 -0.07 13.18 0.19
C TYR A 49 -0.85 13.77 1.36
N ASP A 50 -1.34 14.99 1.21
CA ASP A 50 -2.18 15.65 2.22
C ASP A 50 -3.65 15.22 2.01
N LEU A 51 -4.12 14.30 2.84
CA LEU A 51 -5.46 13.70 2.75
C LEU A 51 -6.59 14.69 3.08
N ARG A 52 -6.27 15.85 3.64
CA ARG A 52 -7.23 16.94 3.88
C ARG A 52 -7.56 17.70 2.60
N ARG A 53 -6.71 17.56 1.56
CA ARG A 53 -6.86 18.26 0.28
C ARG A 53 -7.54 17.41 -0.76
N GLU A 54 -7.12 16.16 -0.90
CA GLU A 54 -7.68 15.21 -1.85
C GLU A 54 -7.34 13.76 -1.47
N PHE A 55 -8.15 12.82 -1.94
CA PHE A 55 -7.84 11.40 -1.81
C PHE A 55 -6.86 10.96 -2.91
N PRO A 56 -5.70 10.35 -2.55
CA PRO A 56 -4.63 10.05 -3.50
C PRO A 56 -4.89 8.76 -4.29
N VAL A 57 -5.65 8.86 -5.35
CA VAL A 57 -5.87 7.77 -6.32
C VAL A 57 -5.50 8.20 -7.73
N GLN A 58 -4.92 7.28 -8.50
CA GLN A 58 -4.60 7.52 -9.90
C GLN A 58 -5.86 7.65 -10.74
N THR A 59 -5.85 8.61 -11.67
CA THR A 59 -6.91 8.82 -12.68
C THR A 59 -6.42 8.55 -14.09
N ILE A 60 -5.11 8.62 -14.32
CA ILE A 60 -4.48 8.26 -15.61
C ILE A 60 -4.56 6.76 -15.91
N ARG A 61 -4.94 5.97 -14.92
CA ARG A 61 -5.25 4.54 -15.03
C ARG A 61 -6.34 4.18 -14.01
N LYS A 62 -7.33 3.41 -14.47
CA LYS A 62 -8.40 2.92 -13.58
C LYS A 62 -7.84 1.98 -12.52
N MET A 63 -8.11 2.29 -11.26
CA MET A 63 -7.72 1.49 -10.11
C MET A 63 -8.90 0.65 -9.63
N ALA A 64 -8.63 -0.62 -9.24
CA ALA A 64 -9.62 -1.51 -8.65
C ALA A 64 -9.77 -1.20 -7.15
N PHE A 65 -10.38 -0.06 -6.82
CA PHE A 65 -10.47 0.48 -5.46
C PHE A 65 -11.05 -0.51 -4.47
N ARG A 66 -12.21 -1.14 -4.81
CA ARG A 66 -12.86 -2.13 -3.94
C ARG A 66 -11.94 -3.31 -3.60
N SER A 67 -11.22 -3.84 -4.58
CA SER A 67 -10.27 -4.94 -4.35
C SER A 67 -9.07 -4.52 -3.49
N ALA A 68 -8.61 -3.27 -3.65
CA ALA A 68 -7.54 -2.74 -2.81
C ALA A 68 -7.98 -2.56 -1.36
N VAL A 69 -9.22 -2.12 -1.13
CA VAL A 69 -9.80 -2.04 0.21
C VAL A 69 -9.99 -3.44 0.81
N ASP A 70 -10.50 -4.40 0.04
CA ASP A 70 -10.68 -5.78 0.52
C ASP A 70 -9.34 -6.40 0.98
N GLU A 71 -8.27 -6.21 0.20
CA GLU A 71 -6.92 -6.64 0.60
C GLU A 71 -6.41 -5.91 1.84
N LEU A 72 -6.65 -4.60 1.94
CA LEU A 72 -6.29 -3.83 3.14
C LEU A 72 -6.96 -4.42 4.39
N LEU A 73 -8.27 -4.69 4.31
CA LEU A 73 -9.03 -5.27 5.42
C LEU A 73 -8.59 -6.71 5.73
N TRP A 74 -8.24 -7.48 4.70
CA TRP A 74 -7.67 -8.82 4.87
C TRP A 74 -6.36 -8.78 5.67
N ILE A 75 -5.47 -7.83 5.37
CA ILE A 75 -4.19 -7.66 6.09
C ILE A 75 -4.41 -7.09 7.49
N TRP A 76 -5.17 -5.99 7.63
CA TRP A 76 -5.19 -5.18 8.85
C TRP A 76 -6.30 -5.52 9.83
N GLN A 77 -7.47 -5.98 9.36
CA GLN A 77 -8.58 -6.39 10.24
C GLN A 77 -8.57 -7.89 10.48
N LYS A 78 -8.65 -8.70 9.40
CA LYS A 78 -8.66 -10.16 9.52
C LYS A 78 -7.32 -10.70 10.01
N LYS A 79 -6.22 -9.95 9.76
CA LYS A 79 -4.85 -10.35 10.14
C LYS A 79 -4.53 -11.75 9.58
N SER A 80 -5.07 -12.04 8.40
CA SER A 80 -4.97 -13.33 7.75
C SER A 80 -3.76 -13.40 6.82
N SER A 81 -3.26 -14.60 6.62
CA SER A 81 -2.31 -14.96 5.57
C SER A 81 -2.88 -16.02 4.63
N ASN A 82 -4.17 -16.33 4.72
CA ASN A 82 -4.83 -17.27 3.84
C ASN A 82 -5.65 -16.53 2.77
N ILE A 83 -5.39 -16.81 1.48
CA ILE A 83 -6.08 -16.18 0.34
C ILE A 83 -7.56 -16.54 0.26
N GLY A 84 -8.00 -17.63 0.92
CA GLY A 84 -9.41 -17.98 1.05
C GLY A 84 -10.25 -16.93 1.78
N ASP A 85 -9.62 -16.04 2.55
CA ASP A 85 -10.28 -14.92 3.23
C ASP A 85 -10.32 -13.64 2.37
N LEU A 86 -9.71 -13.65 1.18
CA LEU A 86 -9.63 -12.54 0.22
C LEU A 86 -10.53 -12.83 -0.99
N HIS A 87 -11.25 -11.82 -1.49
CA HIS A 87 -12.14 -11.97 -2.64
C HIS A 87 -11.48 -11.74 -4.00
N SER A 88 -10.20 -11.36 -4.02
CA SER A 88 -9.44 -11.14 -5.25
C SER A 88 -8.33 -12.18 -5.42
N HIS A 89 -7.87 -12.37 -6.67
CA HIS A 89 -6.85 -13.35 -7.04
C HIS A 89 -5.43 -12.77 -7.11
N ILE A 90 -5.20 -11.61 -6.51
CA ILE A 90 -3.93 -10.90 -6.64
C ILE A 90 -2.77 -11.56 -5.90
N TRP A 91 -3.06 -12.48 -4.98
CA TRP A 91 -2.08 -13.21 -4.18
C TRP A 91 -1.89 -14.68 -4.59
N ASP A 92 -2.64 -15.19 -5.58
CA ASP A 92 -2.62 -16.60 -5.97
C ASP A 92 -1.20 -17.11 -6.33
N ALA A 93 -0.37 -16.27 -6.94
CA ALA A 93 0.99 -16.63 -7.34
C ALA A 93 1.95 -16.88 -6.17
N TRP A 94 1.59 -16.44 -4.95
CA TRP A 94 2.42 -16.58 -3.74
C TRP A 94 1.81 -17.51 -2.70
N ALA A 95 0.60 -18.03 -2.94
CA ALA A 95 -0.04 -18.96 -2.04
C ALA A 95 0.45 -20.40 -2.27
N ASP A 96 0.58 -21.16 -1.20
CA ASP A 96 0.80 -22.61 -1.26
C ASP A 96 -0.50 -23.39 -1.50
N GLU A 97 -0.40 -24.73 -1.49
CA GLU A 97 -1.52 -25.64 -1.71
C GLU A 97 -2.65 -25.49 -0.67
N THR A 98 -2.35 -24.92 0.50
CA THR A 98 -3.34 -24.64 1.56
C THR A 98 -3.96 -23.26 1.44
N GLY A 99 -3.54 -22.47 0.45
CA GLY A 99 -3.92 -21.07 0.28
C GLY A 99 -3.18 -20.10 1.19
N SER A 100 -2.10 -20.52 1.84
CA SER A 100 -1.31 -19.67 2.73
C SER A 100 -0.20 -18.94 1.99
N ILE A 101 0.07 -17.68 2.36
CA ILE A 101 1.25 -16.92 1.97
C ILE A 101 2.37 -16.98 3.05
N GLY A 102 2.23 -17.90 3.98
CA GLY A 102 3.16 -18.08 5.11
C GLY A 102 2.97 -17.01 6.19
N LYS A 103 4.01 -16.78 6.99
CA LYS A 103 3.98 -15.82 8.11
C LYS A 103 4.12 -14.35 7.66
N ALA A 104 3.59 -14.00 6.49
CA ALA A 104 3.71 -12.67 5.90
C ALA A 104 2.51 -11.77 6.26
N TYR A 105 2.70 -10.47 6.12
CA TYR A 105 1.68 -9.41 6.21
C TYR A 105 0.71 -9.52 7.40
N GLY A 106 -0.53 -9.97 7.17
CA GLY A 106 -1.57 -10.05 8.21
C GLY A 106 -1.16 -10.90 9.40
N TYR A 107 -0.45 -12.01 9.15
CA TYR A 107 0.10 -12.84 10.23
C TYR A 107 0.93 -12.02 11.22
N GLN A 108 1.87 -11.19 10.72
CA GLN A 108 2.75 -10.38 11.57
C GLN A 108 1.98 -9.31 12.37
N LEU A 109 0.90 -8.78 11.81
CA LEU A 109 0.03 -7.85 12.54
C LEU A 109 -0.74 -8.53 13.66
N GLY A 110 -1.14 -9.79 13.46
CA GLY A 110 -1.96 -10.56 14.40
C GLY A 110 -1.18 -11.20 15.57
N VAL A 111 0.15 -11.28 15.48
CA VAL A 111 0.97 -11.83 16.58
C VAL A 111 0.82 -10.95 17.82
N LYS A 112 0.45 -11.57 18.94
CA LYS A 112 0.32 -10.85 20.20
C LYS A 112 1.67 -10.69 20.88
N HIS A 113 1.95 -9.46 21.28
CA HIS A 113 3.16 -9.07 22.01
C HIS A 113 2.80 -8.59 23.40
N ARG A 114 3.71 -8.81 24.37
CA ARG A 114 3.56 -8.31 25.72
C ARG A 114 4.09 -6.89 25.81
N TYR A 115 3.19 -5.97 26.15
CA TYR A 115 3.51 -4.59 26.52
C TYR A 115 3.37 -4.39 28.02
N ARG A 116 3.72 -3.21 28.51
CA ARG A 116 3.58 -2.88 29.94
C ARG A 116 2.12 -2.88 30.36
N GLU A 117 1.21 -2.47 29.47
CA GLU A 117 -0.22 -2.32 29.68
C GLU A 117 -1.00 -3.63 29.49
N GLY A 118 -0.41 -4.64 28.82
CA GLY A 118 -1.08 -5.91 28.56
C GLY A 118 -0.56 -6.62 27.32
N TRP A 119 -1.39 -7.52 26.78
CA TRP A 119 -1.12 -8.25 25.55
C TRP A 119 -1.94 -7.64 24.41
N PHE A 120 -1.24 -7.17 23.36
CA PHE A 120 -1.84 -6.60 22.17
C PHE A 120 -1.19 -7.21 20.94
N ASP A 121 -1.94 -7.36 19.86
CA ASP A 121 -1.34 -7.41 18.55
C ASP A 121 -1.01 -5.97 18.06
N GLN A 122 -0.35 -5.87 16.90
CA GLN A 122 0.15 -4.57 16.48
C GLN A 122 -0.96 -3.55 16.15
N VAL A 123 -2.10 -4.02 15.62
CA VAL A 123 -3.24 -3.15 15.27
C VAL A 123 -3.94 -2.65 16.52
N ASP A 124 -4.24 -3.58 17.46
CA ASP A 124 -4.85 -3.24 18.75
C ASP A 124 -3.93 -2.31 19.55
N ARG A 125 -2.61 -2.47 19.43
CA ARG A 125 -1.65 -1.56 20.07
C ARG A 125 -1.71 -0.15 19.49
N VAL A 126 -1.81 0.00 18.16
CA VAL A 126 -1.98 1.32 17.52
C VAL A 126 -3.28 1.97 18.00
N LEU A 127 -4.40 1.23 18.00
CA LEU A 127 -5.70 1.74 18.48
C LEU A 127 -5.62 2.19 19.95
N TYR A 128 -4.97 1.39 20.80
CA TYR A 128 -4.76 1.72 22.20
C TYR A 128 -3.94 3.02 22.37
N ASP A 129 -2.82 3.13 21.65
CA ASP A 129 -1.93 4.29 21.77
C ASP A 129 -2.60 5.57 21.24
N LEU A 130 -3.31 5.49 20.10
CA LEU A 130 -4.05 6.64 19.54
C LEU A 130 -5.11 7.16 20.51
N ARG A 131 -5.72 6.27 21.31
CA ARG A 131 -6.77 6.63 22.27
C ARG A 131 -6.22 7.15 23.60
N TYR A 132 -5.16 6.52 24.13
CA TYR A 132 -4.70 6.74 25.50
C TYR A 132 -3.37 7.48 25.62
N ASP A 133 -2.54 7.46 24.56
CA ASP A 133 -1.23 8.14 24.49
C ASP A 133 -0.97 8.70 23.08
N PRO A 134 -1.86 9.56 22.54
CA PRO A 134 -1.73 10.05 21.16
C PRO A 134 -0.47 10.92 20.94
N ALA A 135 0.16 11.44 22.00
CA ALA A 135 1.42 12.16 21.93
C ALA A 135 2.65 11.25 21.83
N SER A 136 2.46 9.93 21.88
CA SER A 136 3.53 8.95 21.79
C SER A 136 4.26 9.01 20.45
N ARG A 137 5.58 8.92 20.50
CA ARG A 137 6.45 8.78 19.32
C ARG A 137 6.79 7.33 19.00
N ARG A 138 6.02 6.38 19.56
CA ARG A 138 6.24 4.94 19.49
C ARG A 138 5.09 4.19 18.83
N ILE A 139 4.16 4.92 18.20
CA ILE A 139 3.00 4.35 17.53
C ILE A 139 3.46 3.87 16.15
N LEU A 140 3.75 2.59 16.02
CA LEU A 140 4.23 2.01 14.78
C LEU A 140 3.89 0.52 14.67
N THR A 141 3.86 0.05 13.42
CA THR A 141 3.79 -1.38 13.09
C THR A 141 5.00 -1.78 12.25
N SER A 142 5.41 -3.04 12.38
CA SER A 142 6.47 -3.63 11.57
C SER A 142 6.08 -5.04 11.12
N LEU A 143 6.11 -5.25 9.80
CA LEU A 143 5.79 -6.54 9.18
C LEU A 143 7.05 -7.35 8.85
N TYR A 144 8.23 -6.71 8.87
CA TYR A 144 9.49 -7.35 8.52
C TYR A 144 10.14 -7.95 9.77
N ASN A 145 9.82 -9.22 10.02
CA ASN A 145 10.33 -9.97 11.17
C ASN A 145 11.40 -10.95 10.69
N HIS A 146 12.66 -10.69 11.02
CA HIS A 146 13.80 -11.53 10.61
C HIS A 146 13.71 -12.97 11.11
N HIS A 147 13.04 -13.21 12.23
CA HIS A 147 12.83 -14.56 12.76
C HIS A 147 11.96 -15.41 11.85
N ASP A 148 10.97 -14.81 11.19
CA ASP A 148 9.96 -15.52 10.39
C ASP A 148 10.18 -15.42 8.86
N LEU A 149 11.23 -14.73 8.38
CA LEU A 149 11.43 -14.51 6.93
C LEU A 149 11.45 -15.81 6.11
N HIS A 150 12.04 -16.87 6.67
CA HIS A 150 12.14 -18.16 6.00
C HIS A 150 10.79 -18.88 5.80
N GLU A 151 9.74 -18.44 6.52
CA GLU A 151 8.40 -18.93 6.40
C GLU A 151 7.46 -17.95 5.64
N MET A 152 8.01 -16.88 5.06
CA MET A 152 7.26 -15.92 4.24
C MET A 152 7.44 -16.24 2.76
N HIS A 153 6.36 -16.44 2.02
CA HIS A 153 6.42 -16.68 0.59
C HIS A 153 6.73 -15.40 -0.20
N LEU A 154 6.37 -14.25 0.35
CA LEU A 154 6.77 -12.93 -0.13
C LEU A 154 7.14 -12.03 1.05
N TYR A 155 8.39 -11.53 1.04
CA TYR A 155 8.83 -10.58 2.06
C TYR A 155 8.08 -9.25 1.92
N PRO A 156 7.56 -8.66 3.01
CA PRO A 156 6.77 -7.44 2.95
C PRO A 156 7.51 -6.29 2.24
N CYS A 157 6.92 -5.77 1.16
CA CYS A 157 7.43 -4.59 0.46
C CYS A 157 7.11 -3.33 1.26
N ALA A 158 5.85 -3.11 1.61
CA ALA A 158 5.40 -2.16 2.61
C ALA A 158 5.63 -2.78 3.99
N TRP A 159 6.73 -2.44 4.65
CA TRP A 159 7.21 -3.20 5.80
C TRP A 159 6.97 -2.53 7.14
N SER A 160 6.75 -1.22 7.20
CA SER A 160 6.38 -0.53 8.44
C SER A 160 5.54 0.72 8.20
N VAL A 161 4.72 1.05 9.18
CA VAL A 161 4.00 2.32 9.26
C VAL A 161 4.24 2.95 10.61
N THR A 162 4.67 4.21 10.62
CA THR A 162 4.78 5.02 11.84
C THR A 162 3.67 6.05 11.83
N PHE A 163 2.91 6.12 12.92
CA PHE A 163 1.85 7.10 13.10
C PHE A 163 2.30 8.22 14.02
N ASN A 164 1.79 9.42 13.78
CA ASN A 164 2.07 10.61 14.59
C ASN A 164 0.83 11.49 14.68
N VAL A 165 0.50 11.92 15.86
CA VAL A 165 -0.58 12.90 16.10
C VAL A 165 0.03 14.27 16.37
N THR A 166 -0.37 15.26 15.57
CA THR A 166 0.01 16.68 15.74
C THR A 166 -1.27 17.50 15.89
N GLY A 167 -1.50 18.04 17.09
CA GLY A 167 -2.81 18.61 17.45
C GLY A 167 -3.88 17.51 17.44
N ASN A 168 -4.86 17.62 16.55
CA ASN A 168 -5.88 16.60 16.31
C ASN A 168 -5.71 15.90 14.94
N VAL A 169 -4.54 16.05 14.32
CA VAL A 169 -4.26 15.51 12.98
C VAL A 169 -3.41 14.26 13.07
N LEU A 170 -3.89 13.16 12.51
CA LEU A 170 -3.18 11.90 12.39
C LEU A 170 -2.40 11.84 11.08
N ASN A 171 -1.08 11.73 11.17
CA ASN A 171 -0.18 11.56 10.04
C ASN A 171 0.43 10.16 10.05
N ALA A 172 0.91 9.71 8.90
CA ALA A 172 1.62 8.44 8.80
C ALA A 172 2.84 8.52 7.87
N VAL A 173 3.88 7.76 8.23
CA VAL A 173 5.01 7.45 7.34
C VAL A 173 4.92 5.98 6.97
N LEU A 174 4.70 5.70 5.68
CA LEU A 174 4.79 4.36 5.10
C LEU A 174 6.22 4.12 4.60
N ASN A 175 6.89 3.12 5.15
CA ASN A 175 8.20 2.69 4.67
C ASN A 175 8.06 1.48 3.74
N GLN A 176 8.58 1.62 2.54
CA GLN A 176 8.55 0.60 1.51
C GLN A 176 9.97 0.32 1.00
N ARG A 177 10.40 -0.96 1.10
CA ARG A 177 11.74 -1.36 0.66
C ARG A 177 11.85 -1.52 -0.86
N SER A 178 10.73 -1.82 -1.51
CA SER A 178 10.66 -2.15 -2.94
C SER A 178 9.28 -1.77 -3.47
N GLN A 179 9.23 -1.08 -4.61
CA GLN A 179 8.01 -0.56 -5.21
C GLN A 179 8.00 -0.72 -6.72
N ASP A 180 7.24 -1.68 -7.23
CA ASP A 180 6.84 -1.69 -8.63
C ASP A 180 5.92 -0.49 -8.90
N MET A 181 6.39 0.43 -9.71
CA MET A 181 5.65 1.66 -9.99
C MET A 181 4.36 1.39 -10.76
N LEU A 182 4.35 0.43 -11.69
CA LEU A 182 3.17 0.16 -12.49
C LEU A 182 2.12 -0.62 -11.71
N THR A 183 2.47 -1.74 -11.08
CA THR A 183 1.47 -2.64 -10.50
C THR A 183 1.07 -2.24 -9.09
N ALA A 184 2.02 -1.78 -8.26
CA ALA A 184 1.83 -1.65 -6.83
C ALA A 184 1.76 -0.20 -6.31
N ASN A 185 2.40 0.80 -6.96
CA ASN A 185 2.49 2.14 -6.39
C ASN A 185 1.12 2.78 -6.09
N GLY A 186 0.27 2.93 -7.10
CA GLY A 186 -1.06 3.51 -6.92
C GLY A 186 -1.95 2.68 -5.99
N TRP A 187 -1.75 1.37 -5.98
CA TRP A 187 -2.46 0.45 -5.10
C TRP A 187 -2.11 0.70 -3.63
N ASN A 188 -0.83 0.68 -3.28
CA ASN A 188 -0.39 0.87 -1.90
C ASN A 188 -0.70 2.29 -1.38
N VAL A 189 -0.48 3.34 -2.18
CA VAL A 189 -0.81 4.72 -1.79
C VAL A 189 -2.29 4.83 -1.41
N MET A 190 -3.18 4.30 -2.24
CA MET A 190 -4.62 4.30 -2.02
C MET A 190 -5.01 3.51 -0.76
N GLN A 191 -4.43 2.30 -0.57
CA GLN A 191 -4.68 1.47 0.61
C GLN A 191 -4.28 2.17 1.90
N TYR A 192 -3.07 2.70 1.97
CA TYR A 192 -2.59 3.33 3.20
C TYR A 192 -3.24 4.68 3.47
N ALA A 193 -3.76 5.36 2.42
CA ALA A 193 -4.64 6.51 2.62
C ALA A 193 -5.97 6.10 3.28
N VAL A 194 -6.62 5.01 2.81
CA VAL A 194 -7.82 4.45 3.46
C VAL A 194 -7.51 4.05 4.91
N LEU A 195 -6.40 3.37 5.15
CA LEU A 195 -5.98 2.96 6.49
C LEU A 195 -5.87 4.17 7.45
N LEU A 196 -5.28 5.26 6.97
CA LEU A 196 -5.13 6.47 7.78
C LEU A 196 -6.48 7.12 8.08
N HIS A 197 -7.42 7.11 7.13
CA HIS A 197 -8.80 7.53 7.36
C HIS A 197 -9.52 6.64 8.39
N MET A 198 -9.33 5.32 8.33
CA MET A 198 -9.93 4.38 9.29
C MET A 198 -9.44 4.66 10.72
N PHE A 199 -8.13 4.71 10.94
CA PHE A 199 -7.57 5.00 12.26
C PHE A 199 -7.98 6.38 12.77
N ALA A 200 -8.01 7.39 11.90
CA ALA A 200 -8.42 8.74 12.29
C ALA A 200 -9.88 8.76 12.75
N ALA A 201 -10.78 8.11 12.00
CA ALA A 201 -12.21 8.10 12.31
C ALA A 201 -12.52 7.45 13.67
N VAL A 202 -11.92 6.27 13.95
CA VAL A 202 -12.19 5.55 15.22
C VAL A 202 -11.43 6.11 16.43
N SER A 203 -10.60 7.13 16.21
CA SER A 203 -9.80 7.78 17.26
C SER A 203 -10.15 9.26 17.44
N ASP A 204 -11.23 9.74 16.84
CA ASP A 204 -11.68 11.15 16.85
C ASP A 204 -10.60 12.13 16.35
N LEU A 205 -9.81 11.70 15.34
CA LEU A 205 -8.74 12.46 14.73
C LEU A 205 -9.09 12.84 13.28
N VAL A 206 -8.40 13.85 12.76
CA VAL A 206 -8.49 14.26 11.37
C VAL A 206 -7.38 13.56 10.57
N PRO A 207 -7.67 12.88 9.45
CA PRO A 207 -6.63 12.32 8.59
C PRO A 207 -5.76 13.44 8.01
N GLY A 208 -4.44 13.30 8.15
CA GLY A 208 -3.46 14.31 7.80
C GLY A 208 -2.63 13.95 6.58
N GLU A 209 -1.34 13.86 6.75
CA GLU A 209 -0.39 13.59 5.68
C GLU A 209 0.05 12.12 5.69
N LEU A 210 -0.02 11.47 4.52
CA LEU A 210 0.65 10.20 4.25
C LEU A 210 1.99 10.49 3.57
N VAL A 211 3.09 10.20 4.26
CA VAL A 211 4.45 10.25 3.70
C VAL A 211 4.83 8.85 3.26
N HIS A 212 5.12 8.66 1.98
CA HIS A 212 5.51 7.38 1.40
C HIS A 212 7.00 7.40 1.07
N VAL A 213 7.78 6.65 1.82
CA VAL A 213 9.24 6.51 1.66
C VAL A 213 9.53 5.20 0.94
N ILE A 214 10.19 5.29 -0.21
CA ILE A 214 10.48 4.16 -1.08
C ILE A 214 12.00 4.03 -1.24
N ALA A 215 12.57 2.91 -0.80
CA ALA A 215 14.00 2.68 -0.95
C ALA A 215 14.37 2.32 -2.41
N ASP A 216 13.66 1.37 -3.02
CA ASP A 216 13.86 0.95 -4.40
C ASP A 216 12.57 1.16 -5.20
N ALA A 217 12.50 2.22 -5.99
CA ALA A 217 11.39 2.50 -6.89
C ALA A 217 11.78 2.08 -8.31
N HIS A 218 11.04 1.15 -8.91
CA HIS A 218 11.43 0.54 -10.17
C HIS A 218 10.29 0.36 -11.15
N ILE A 219 10.68 0.26 -12.44
CA ILE A 219 9.81 -0.08 -13.55
C ILE A 219 10.45 -1.29 -14.25
N TYR A 220 9.72 -2.39 -14.37
CA TYR A 220 10.18 -3.56 -15.11
C TYR A 220 10.32 -3.26 -16.61
N ASP A 221 11.22 -3.96 -17.28
CA ASP A 221 11.52 -3.80 -18.71
C ASP A 221 10.26 -3.89 -19.59
N ARG A 222 9.40 -4.90 -19.37
CA ARG A 222 8.13 -5.05 -20.11
C ARG A 222 7.05 -4.06 -19.70
N HIS A 223 7.24 -3.37 -18.59
CA HIS A 223 6.34 -2.31 -18.13
C HIS A 223 6.64 -0.95 -18.76
N VAL A 224 7.86 -0.71 -19.23
CA VAL A 224 8.27 0.60 -19.76
C VAL A 224 7.29 1.16 -20.80
N PRO A 225 6.93 0.43 -21.88
CA PRO A 225 6.00 0.98 -22.88
C PRO A 225 4.60 1.28 -22.31
N ILE A 226 4.18 0.53 -21.29
CA ILE A 226 2.88 0.74 -20.65
C ILE A 226 2.93 2.01 -19.79
N VAL A 227 4.01 2.19 -19.05
CA VAL A 227 4.23 3.37 -18.20
C VAL A 227 4.32 4.63 -19.06
N GLU A 228 5.09 4.60 -20.18
CA GLU A 228 5.21 5.73 -21.10
C GLU A 228 3.84 6.15 -21.66
N GLU A 229 2.99 5.19 -22.04
CA GLU A 229 1.62 5.45 -22.46
C GLU A 229 0.79 6.10 -21.34
N ILE A 230 0.82 5.52 -20.13
CA ILE A 230 0.00 5.99 -19.00
C ILE A 230 0.41 7.40 -18.58
N ILE A 231 1.70 7.69 -18.47
CA ILE A 231 2.18 9.03 -18.04
C ILE A 231 2.00 10.12 -19.09
N SER A 232 1.64 9.77 -20.32
CA SER A 232 1.28 10.74 -21.38
C SER A 232 -0.17 11.20 -21.33
N ARG A 233 -1.01 10.56 -20.52
CA ARG A 233 -2.45 10.85 -20.42
C ARG A 233 -2.71 12.06 -19.56
N GLU A 234 -3.75 12.83 -19.92
CA GLU A 234 -4.23 13.95 -19.11
C GLU A 234 -4.98 13.43 -17.86
N PRO A 235 -4.55 13.82 -16.64
CA PRO A 235 -5.23 13.42 -15.41
C PRO A 235 -6.61 14.06 -15.27
N TYR A 236 -7.58 13.30 -14.74
CA TYR A 236 -8.83 13.85 -14.24
C TYR A 236 -8.64 14.50 -12.86
N PRO A 237 -9.65 15.27 -12.37
CA PRO A 237 -9.70 15.70 -10.99
C PRO A 237 -9.71 14.50 -10.03
N ALA A 238 -9.11 14.68 -8.85
CA ALA A 238 -9.16 13.67 -7.80
C ALA A 238 -10.62 13.48 -7.33
N PRO A 239 -11.03 12.23 -7.03
CA PRO A 239 -12.32 11.97 -6.40
C PRO A 239 -12.30 12.32 -4.92
N THR A 240 -13.47 12.33 -4.31
CA THR A 240 -13.63 12.40 -2.86
C THR A 240 -13.81 10.99 -2.29
N LEU A 241 -13.12 10.67 -1.21
CA LEU A 241 -13.41 9.47 -0.45
C LEU A 241 -14.64 9.69 0.40
N TRP A 242 -15.69 8.91 0.16
CA TRP A 242 -16.78 8.75 1.11
C TRP A 242 -16.50 7.52 1.98
N MET A 243 -16.68 7.69 3.28
CA MET A 243 -16.57 6.63 4.27
C MET A 243 -17.84 6.56 5.08
N ASP A 244 -18.34 5.36 5.37
CA ASP A 244 -19.56 5.13 6.11
C ASP A 244 -19.44 5.69 7.53
N PRO A 245 -20.25 6.71 7.90
CA PRO A 245 -20.19 7.31 9.23
C PRO A 245 -20.77 6.39 10.33
N ALA A 246 -21.44 5.30 9.97
CA ALA A 246 -21.98 4.33 10.92
C ALA A 246 -20.92 3.33 11.42
N ALA A 247 -19.72 3.31 10.83
CA ALA A 247 -18.63 2.46 11.29
C ALA A 247 -17.96 3.07 12.53
N GLU A 248 -18.34 2.58 13.71
CA GLU A 248 -17.86 3.08 15.01
C GLU A 248 -16.59 2.38 15.51
N ASP A 249 -16.23 1.25 14.91
CA ASP A 249 -15.10 0.40 15.30
C ASP A 249 -14.22 0.09 14.10
N PHE A 250 -12.89 0.00 14.33
CA PHE A 250 -11.91 -0.34 13.31
C PHE A 250 -12.23 -1.68 12.60
N TYR A 251 -12.79 -2.63 13.32
CA TYR A 251 -13.13 -3.97 12.81
C TYR A 251 -14.52 -4.06 12.19
N SER A 252 -15.34 -3.00 12.25
CA SER A 252 -16.66 -2.95 11.63
C SER A 252 -16.66 -2.52 10.17
N PHE A 253 -15.56 -1.91 9.68
CA PHE A 253 -15.44 -1.54 8.28
C PHE A 253 -15.49 -2.74 7.35
N THR A 254 -16.16 -2.57 6.22
CA THR A 254 -16.23 -3.52 5.11
C THR A 254 -15.82 -2.83 3.81
N PRO A 255 -15.57 -3.55 2.71
CA PRO A 255 -15.32 -2.90 1.42
C PRO A 255 -16.45 -1.96 0.96
N ASP A 256 -17.68 -2.17 1.43
CA ASP A 256 -18.84 -1.31 1.14
C ASP A 256 -18.87 -0.04 2.00
N SER A 257 -18.07 0.02 3.06
CA SER A 257 -17.91 1.21 3.89
C SER A 257 -17.13 2.33 3.19
N PHE A 258 -16.64 2.09 1.96
CA PHE A 258 -15.82 3.05 1.23
C PHE A 258 -16.25 3.17 -0.23
N ARG A 259 -16.32 4.39 -0.75
CA ARG A 259 -16.51 4.65 -2.18
C ARG A 259 -15.79 5.92 -2.62
N LEU A 260 -15.41 5.95 -3.88
CA LEU A 260 -14.84 7.13 -4.52
C LEU A 260 -15.92 7.89 -5.26
N GLU A 261 -16.30 9.06 -4.74
CA GLU A 261 -17.30 9.93 -5.36
C GLU A 261 -16.65 10.77 -6.46
N GLY A 262 -17.29 10.77 -7.64
CA GLY A 262 -16.77 11.50 -8.80
C GLY A 262 -15.55 10.87 -9.47
N TYR A 263 -15.20 9.61 -9.16
CA TYR A 263 -14.04 8.94 -9.73
C TYR A 263 -14.20 8.71 -11.23
N ARG A 264 -13.30 9.32 -12.00
CA ARG A 264 -13.12 9.12 -13.44
C ARG A 264 -11.67 8.75 -13.68
N ALA A 265 -11.44 7.78 -14.54
CA ALA A 265 -10.09 7.34 -14.88
C ALA A 265 -10.03 6.78 -16.30
N TRP A 266 -8.85 6.87 -16.90
CA TRP A 266 -8.59 6.22 -18.18
C TRP A 266 -8.63 4.70 -18.04
N PRO A 267 -9.30 3.99 -18.94
CA PRO A 267 -9.24 2.53 -18.94
C PRO A 267 -7.82 2.05 -19.28
N LEU A 268 -7.48 0.87 -18.81
CA LEU A 268 -6.29 0.14 -19.26
C LEU A 268 -6.79 -1.15 -19.94
N GLU A 269 -6.72 -1.19 -21.27
CA GLU A 269 -7.30 -2.28 -22.08
C GLU A 269 -6.37 -3.49 -22.20
N ARG A 270 -5.11 -3.35 -21.84
CA ARG A 270 -4.12 -4.44 -21.89
C ARG A 270 -3.88 -5.08 -20.53
N LYS A 271 -3.64 -6.39 -20.54
CA LYS A 271 -3.17 -7.12 -19.37
C LYS A 271 -1.75 -6.64 -19.03
N ILE A 272 -1.51 -6.29 -17.77
CA ILE A 272 -0.16 -6.00 -17.27
C ILE A 272 0.51 -7.36 -16.98
N PRO A 273 1.67 -7.66 -17.56
CA PRO A 273 2.43 -8.86 -17.20
C PRO A 273 2.94 -8.73 -15.77
N VAL A 274 3.02 -9.86 -15.06
CA VAL A 274 3.51 -9.92 -13.68
C VAL A 274 4.78 -10.75 -13.68
N ALA A 275 5.84 -10.24 -13.02
CA ALA A 275 7.06 -10.95 -12.75
C ALA A 275 7.02 -11.57 -11.34
N VAL A 276 7.42 -12.83 -11.19
CA VAL A 276 7.35 -13.61 -9.94
C VAL A 276 8.73 -14.11 -9.52
#